data_e61e1ff02eeafa9a81556ac7fc2cb996
#
_entry.id   e61e1ff02eeafa9a81556ac7fc2cb996
#
_cell.length_a   1.000
_cell.length_b   1.000
_cell.length_c   1.000
_cell.angle_alpha   90.00
_cell.angle_beta   90.00
_cell.angle_gamma   90.00
#
_symmetry.space_group_name_H-M   'P 1'
#
loop_
_entity.id
_entity.type
_entity.pdbx_description
1 polymer ?
#
loop_
_entity_poly.entity_id
_entity_poly.type
_entity_poly.pdbx_seq_one_letter_code
_entity_poly.pdbx_strand_id
1 'polypeptide(L)'
;PAGFADEKAVLEGAKYILMERFAEDATLLERLRHMLQQDAKLSSRVVVGKEQEAAKFSDYFAHDEPYKHVPSHRALAIFRGRNEGFLSASLSLGEPTPGIMHPCEVVIGQHFAIKNAGRPADQWLAEVVRWTWRVKLSSHLETDLFGQLRESAETEAIQVFARNLHDLLLAAPAGPRCTLGLD
;
A
#
# COMPACT_ATOMS: atom_id res chain seq x y z
N PRO A 1 33.29 -23.97 13.37
CA PRO A 1 32.65 -24.08 12.06
C PRO A 1 31.16 -24.05 12.27
N ALA A 2 30.58 -22.96 11.85
CA ALA A 2 29.20 -22.58 12.18
C ALA A 2 28.16 -23.26 11.27
N GLY A 3 28.13 -24.57 11.14
CA GLY A 3 26.99 -25.29 10.55
C GLY A 3 26.65 -25.01 9.08
N PHE A 4 27.46 -24.28 8.34
CA PHE A 4 27.26 -24.03 6.90
C PHE A 4 27.97 -25.11 6.08
N ALA A 5 27.22 -25.73 5.18
CA ALA A 5 27.73 -26.86 4.40
C ALA A 5 28.71 -26.44 3.31
N ASP A 6 28.54 -25.26 2.73
CA ASP A 6 29.34 -24.73 1.64
C ASP A 6 29.32 -23.20 1.59
N GLU A 7 30.07 -22.63 0.66
CA GLU A 7 30.19 -21.20 0.42
C GLU A 7 28.86 -20.54 0.04
N LYS A 8 28.00 -21.25 -0.69
CA LYS A 8 26.68 -20.81 -1.08
C LYS A 8 25.76 -20.65 0.13
N ALA A 9 25.80 -21.60 1.06
CA ALA A 9 25.04 -21.54 2.32
C ALA A 9 25.48 -20.37 3.19
N VAL A 10 26.78 -20.05 3.21
CA VAL A 10 27.32 -18.85 3.91
C VAL A 10 26.77 -17.56 3.28
N LEU A 11 26.82 -17.44 1.96
CA LEU A 11 26.29 -16.27 1.25
C LEU A 11 24.78 -16.12 1.43
N GLU A 12 24.03 -17.22 1.45
CA GLU A 12 22.59 -17.21 1.73
C GLU A 12 22.31 -16.73 3.17
N GLY A 13 23.05 -17.22 4.15
CA GLY A 13 22.94 -16.74 5.53
C GLY A 13 23.27 -15.24 5.65
N ALA A 14 24.34 -14.78 5.00
CA ALA A 14 24.70 -13.37 4.96
C ALA A 14 23.62 -12.49 4.29
N LYS A 15 22.99 -12.99 3.23
CA LYS A 15 21.87 -12.33 2.56
C LYS A 15 20.71 -12.08 3.52
N TYR A 16 20.28 -13.09 4.29
CA TYR A 16 19.20 -12.93 5.26
C TYR A 16 19.55 -11.92 6.35
N ILE A 17 20.77 -11.93 6.87
CA ILE A 17 21.22 -10.97 7.88
C ILE A 17 21.16 -9.53 7.33
N LEU A 18 21.64 -9.31 6.10
CA LEU A 18 21.57 -8.00 5.46
C LEU A 18 20.13 -7.57 5.17
N MET A 19 19.28 -8.48 4.72
CA MET A 19 17.86 -8.20 4.49
C MET A 19 17.15 -7.75 5.77
N GLU A 20 17.38 -8.42 6.90
CA GLU A 20 16.83 -8.01 8.19
C GLU A 20 17.35 -6.63 8.60
N ARG A 21 18.67 -6.43 8.54
CA ARG A 21 19.30 -5.14 8.86
C ARG A 21 18.75 -3.99 8.02
N PHE A 22 18.52 -4.22 6.72
CA PHE A 22 17.93 -3.21 5.83
C PHE A 22 16.47 -2.96 6.15
N ALA A 23 15.73 -4.01 6.49
CA ALA A 23 14.31 -3.91 6.81
C ALA A 23 14.02 -3.27 8.17
N GLU A 24 14.98 -3.28 9.09
CA GLU A 24 14.85 -2.68 10.42
C GLU A 24 15.35 -1.22 10.49
N ASP A 25 15.93 -0.70 9.42
CA ASP A 25 16.44 0.68 9.41
C ASP A 25 15.30 1.70 9.37
N ALA A 26 15.09 2.37 10.50
CA ALA A 26 13.98 3.32 10.68
C ALA A 26 14.05 4.49 9.69
N THR A 27 15.25 4.99 9.37
CA THR A 27 15.43 6.11 8.45
C THR A 27 15.12 5.70 7.01
N LEU A 28 15.49 4.49 6.61
CA LEU A 28 15.11 3.93 5.32
C LEU A 28 13.58 3.74 5.23
N LEU A 29 12.97 3.17 6.26
CA LEU A 29 11.52 2.95 6.30
C LEU A 29 10.74 4.26 6.18
N GLU A 30 11.14 5.30 6.90
CA GLU A 30 10.53 6.62 6.81
C GLU A 30 10.66 7.21 5.39
N ARG A 31 11.85 7.11 4.80
CA ARG A 31 12.11 7.59 3.44
C ARG A 31 11.27 6.86 2.39
N LEU A 32 11.16 5.53 2.48
CA LEU A 32 10.33 4.73 1.57
C LEU A 32 8.85 5.02 1.76
N ARG A 33 8.39 5.15 3.01
CA ARG A 33 7.00 5.52 3.33
C ARG A 33 6.64 6.87 2.73
N HIS A 34 7.47 7.87 2.95
CA HIS A 34 7.27 9.20 2.39
C HIS A 34 7.19 9.18 0.85
N MET A 35 8.11 8.46 0.20
CA MET A 35 8.09 8.33 -1.26
C MET A 35 6.80 7.67 -1.76
N LEU A 36 6.38 6.56 -1.13
CA LEU A 36 5.14 5.89 -1.49
C LEU A 36 3.90 6.78 -1.26
N GLN A 37 3.86 7.53 -0.17
CA GLN A 37 2.77 8.48 0.09
C GLN A 37 2.67 9.57 -0.99
N GLN A 38 3.80 10.04 -1.53
CA GLN A 38 3.83 11.11 -2.52
C GLN A 38 3.57 10.61 -3.94
N ASP A 39 4.15 9.49 -4.32
CA ASP A 39 4.29 9.09 -5.72
C ASP A 39 3.50 7.83 -6.08
N ALA A 40 3.08 7.02 -5.08
CA ALA A 40 2.33 5.80 -5.38
C ALA A 40 0.88 6.09 -5.78
N LYS A 41 0.35 5.18 -6.58
CA LYS A 41 -1.08 5.10 -6.92
C LYS A 41 -1.72 3.97 -6.14
N LEU A 42 -2.91 4.22 -5.61
CA LEU A 42 -3.82 3.18 -5.16
C LEU A 42 -4.46 2.55 -6.39
N SER A 43 -4.20 1.27 -6.59
CA SER A 43 -4.77 0.48 -7.68
C SER A 43 -5.81 -0.48 -7.12
N SER A 44 -6.99 -0.52 -7.71
CA SER A 44 -8.06 -1.46 -7.39
C SER A 44 -8.45 -2.28 -8.62
N ARG A 45 -8.62 -3.58 -8.44
CA ARG A 45 -9.02 -4.52 -9.49
C ARG A 45 -10.05 -5.48 -8.95
N VAL A 46 -11.02 -5.87 -9.79
CA VAL A 46 -11.97 -6.94 -9.45
C VAL A 46 -11.24 -8.29 -9.37
N VAL A 47 -11.65 -9.13 -8.42
CA VAL A 47 -11.17 -10.50 -8.32
C VAL A 47 -11.76 -11.29 -9.48
N VAL A 48 -10.90 -11.96 -10.25
CA VAL A 48 -11.31 -12.73 -11.44
C VAL A 48 -12.42 -13.73 -11.11
N GLY A 49 -13.48 -13.68 -11.89
CA GLY A 49 -14.65 -14.56 -11.75
C GLY A 49 -15.71 -14.06 -10.76
N LYS A 50 -15.53 -12.87 -10.15
CA LYS A 50 -16.48 -12.27 -9.21
C LYS A 50 -17.19 -11.03 -9.75
N GLU A 51 -17.07 -10.73 -11.03
CA GLU A 51 -17.55 -9.51 -11.65
C GLU A 51 -19.06 -9.30 -11.44
N GLN A 52 -19.86 -10.37 -11.52
CA GLN A 52 -21.32 -10.30 -11.34
C GLN A 52 -21.71 -10.06 -9.88
N GLU A 53 -21.08 -10.76 -8.95
CA GLU A 53 -21.35 -10.62 -7.52
C GLU A 53 -20.86 -9.26 -6.98
N ALA A 54 -19.79 -8.74 -7.57
CA ALA A 54 -19.18 -7.48 -7.22
C ALA A 54 -19.81 -6.25 -7.87
N ALA A 55 -20.94 -6.36 -8.57
CA ALA A 55 -21.55 -5.28 -9.39
C ALA A 55 -21.66 -3.93 -8.65
N LYS A 56 -21.92 -3.95 -7.33
CA LYS A 56 -21.97 -2.74 -6.48
C LYS A 56 -20.62 -1.99 -6.36
N PHE A 57 -19.53 -2.62 -6.76
CA PHE A 57 -18.16 -2.06 -6.76
C PHE A 57 -17.63 -1.83 -8.18
N SER A 58 -18.49 -1.83 -9.21
CA SER A 58 -18.08 -1.75 -10.62
C SER A 58 -17.16 -0.57 -10.94
N ASP A 59 -17.34 0.57 -10.28
CA ASP A 59 -16.50 1.76 -10.45
C ASP A 59 -15.04 1.56 -10.04
N TYR A 60 -14.78 0.49 -9.27
CA TYR A 60 -13.45 0.17 -8.73
C TYR A 60 -12.81 -1.07 -9.36
N PHE A 61 -13.41 -1.63 -10.41
CA PHE A 61 -12.91 -2.83 -11.09
C PHE A 61 -11.57 -2.63 -11.79
N ALA A 62 -11.32 -1.42 -12.26
CA ALA A 62 -10.06 -1.02 -12.91
C ALA A 62 -9.78 0.45 -12.56
N HIS A 63 -9.52 0.71 -11.28
CA HIS A 63 -9.37 2.07 -10.78
C HIS A 63 -7.94 2.31 -10.30
N ASP A 64 -7.35 3.43 -10.74
CA ASP A 64 -6.01 3.88 -10.35
C ASP A 64 -6.05 5.37 -10.03
N GLU A 65 -5.63 5.76 -8.83
CA GLU A 65 -5.53 7.16 -8.44
C GLU A 65 -4.34 7.42 -7.51
N PRO A 66 -3.76 8.65 -7.49
CA PRO A 66 -2.66 8.97 -6.60
C PRO A 66 -3.04 8.79 -5.14
N TYR A 67 -2.24 8.04 -4.38
CA TYR A 67 -2.48 7.74 -2.96
C TYR A 67 -2.83 8.98 -2.13
N LYS A 68 -2.08 10.07 -2.32
CA LYS A 68 -2.24 11.34 -1.58
C LYS A 68 -3.55 12.08 -1.88
N HIS A 69 -4.29 11.68 -2.91
CA HIS A 69 -5.52 12.35 -3.34
C HIS A 69 -6.76 11.46 -3.25
N VAL A 70 -6.62 10.26 -2.66
CA VAL A 70 -7.74 9.33 -2.50
C VAL A 70 -8.78 9.91 -1.54
N PRO A 71 -10.01 10.20 -2.00
CA PRO A 71 -11.07 10.67 -1.12
C PRO A 71 -11.50 9.58 -0.14
N SER A 72 -11.85 9.97 1.08
CA SER A 72 -12.20 9.04 2.16
C SER A 72 -13.32 8.06 1.81
N HIS A 73 -14.40 8.55 1.18
CA HIS A 73 -15.49 7.68 0.76
C HIS A 73 -15.06 6.61 -0.26
N ARG A 74 -14.11 6.93 -1.14
CA ARG A 74 -13.59 6.00 -2.14
C ARG A 74 -12.64 4.99 -1.51
N ALA A 75 -11.75 5.44 -0.63
CA ALA A 75 -10.89 4.55 0.16
C ALA A 75 -11.72 3.51 0.92
N LEU A 76 -12.76 3.96 1.63
CA LEU A 76 -13.65 3.07 2.39
C LEU A 76 -14.41 2.09 1.49
N ALA A 77 -14.88 2.52 0.31
CA ALA A 77 -15.55 1.65 -0.64
C ALA A 77 -14.60 0.55 -1.17
N ILE A 78 -13.36 0.92 -1.53
CA ILE A 78 -12.35 -0.04 -1.98
C ILE A 78 -11.98 -1.02 -0.86
N PHE A 79 -11.75 -0.54 0.36
CA PHE A 79 -11.45 -1.41 1.51
C PHE A 79 -12.61 -2.34 1.86
N ARG A 80 -13.84 -1.86 1.74
CA ARG A 80 -15.02 -2.71 1.90
C ARG A 80 -15.08 -3.81 0.83
N GLY A 81 -14.89 -3.46 -0.44
CA GLY A 81 -14.85 -4.45 -1.53
C GLY A 81 -13.73 -5.48 -1.36
N ARG A 82 -12.56 -5.05 -0.82
CA ARG A 82 -11.46 -5.94 -0.46
C ARG A 82 -11.81 -6.89 0.69
N ASN A 83 -12.44 -6.38 1.74
CA ASN A 83 -12.85 -7.19 2.91
C ASN A 83 -13.93 -8.21 2.54
N GLU A 84 -14.84 -7.85 1.61
CA GLU A 84 -15.86 -8.77 1.07
C GLU A 84 -15.27 -9.75 0.04
N GLY A 85 -13.98 -9.62 -0.31
CA GLY A 85 -13.28 -10.51 -1.24
C GLY A 85 -13.63 -10.30 -2.71
N PHE A 86 -14.17 -9.15 -3.08
CA PHE A 86 -14.55 -8.78 -4.44
C PHE A 86 -13.49 -7.95 -5.16
N LEU A 87 -12.72 -7.17 -4.41
CA LEU A 87 -11.66 -6.33 -4.96
C LEU A 87 -10.30 -6.75 -4.41
N SER A 88 -9.27 -6.60 -5.22
CA SER A 88 -7.88 -6.53 -4.78
C SER A 88 -7.42 -5.08 -4.81
N ALA A 89 -6.64 -4.67 -3.83
CA ALA A 89 -6.06 -3.34 -3.78
C ALA A 89 -4.55 -3.44 -3.56
N SER A 90 -3.78 -2.61 -4.25
CA SER A 90 -2.32 -2.54 -4.14
C SER A 90 -1.81 -1.12 -4.32
N LEU A 91 -0.58 -0.87 -3.86
CA LEU A 91 0.14 0.37 -4.14
C LEU A 91 1.16 0.14 -5.25
N SER A 92 1.15 1.01 -6.27
CA SER A 92 2.03 0.92 -7.43
C SER A 92 2.76 2.25 -7.67
N LEU A 93 4.05 2.17 -7.99
CA LEU A 93 4.86 3.31 -8.46
C LEU A 93 4.97 3.33 -10.00
N GLY A 94 4.05 2.68 -10.69
CA GLY A 94 4.01 2.53 -12.14
C GLY A 94 4.29 1.08 -12.59
N GLU A 95 4.16 0.86 -13.88
CA GLU A 95 4.37 -0.47 -14.46
C GLU A 95 5.85 -0.88 -14.38
N PRO A 96 6.13 -2.11 -13.93
CA PRO A 96 7.49 -2.61 -13.87
C PRO A 96 8.06 -2.74 -15.29
N THR A 97 9.11 -1.97 -15.59
CA THR A 97 9.78 -2.05 -16.88
C THR A 97 10.90 -3.10 -16.81
N PRO A 98 10.92 -4.10 -17.71
CA PRO A 98 11.97 -5.08 -17.76
C PRO A 98 13.37 -4.45 -17.84
N GLY A 99 14.29 -4.88 -16.98
CA GLY A 99 15.66 -4.35 -16.92
C GLY A 99 15.85 -3.05 -16.15
N ILE A 100 14.77 -2.40 -15.68
CA ILE A 100 14.84 -1.22 -14.83
C ILE A 100 14.61 -1.64 -13.37
N MET A 101 15.47 -1.13 -12.47
CA MET A 101 15.29 -1.35 -11.03
C MET A 101 14.04 -0.64 -10.55
N HIS A 102 13.32 -1.28 -9.63
CA HIS A 102 12.17 -0.66 -8.98
C HIS A 102 12.60 0.60 -8.20
N PRO A 103 11.82 1.71 -8.21
CA PRO A 103 12.22 2.96 -7.53
C PRO A 103 12.59 2.75 -6.06
N CYS A 104 11.88 1.89 -5.33
CA CYS A 104 12.22 1.56 -3.96
C CYS A 104 13.56 0.81 -3.83
N GLU A 105 13.89 -0.06 -4.76
CA GLU A 105 15.21 -0.74 -4.81
C GLU A 105 16.33 0.29 -5.01
N VAL A 106 16.11 1.31 -5.83
CA VAL A 106 17.05 2.42 -6.02
C VAL A 106 17.28 3.19 -4.72
N VAL A 107 16.19 3.51 -4.00
CA VAL A 107 16.26 4.21 -2.70
C VAL A 107 17.03 3.39 -1.67
N ILE A 108 16.77 2.08 -1.57
CA ILE A 108 17.50 1.16 -0.68
C ILE A 108 18.98 1.14 -1.03
N GLY A 109 19.32 0.97 -2.31
CA GLY A 109 20.69 0.96 -2.78
C GLY A 109 21.44 2.26 -2.47
N GLN A 110 20.79 3.41 -2.67
CA GLN A 110 21.35 4.73 -2.34
C GLN A 110 21.57 4.91 -0.83
N HIS A 111 20.60 4.47 -0.02
CA HIS A 111 20.66 4.61 1.44
C HIS A 111 21.90 3.87 2.03
N PHE A 112 22.18 2.67 1.55
CA PHE A 112 23.32 1.88 1.98
C PHE A 112 24.57 2.05 1.10
N ALA A 113 24.62 3.06 0.25
CA ALA A 113 25.72 3.36 -0.66
C ALA A 113 26.17 2.16 -1.53
N ILE A 114 25.23 1.28 -1.87
CA ILE A 114 25.47 0.13 -2.75
C ILE A 114 25.56 0.64 -4.19
N LYS A 115 26.74 0.49 -4.79
CA LYS A 115 27.02 0.95 -6.17
C LYS A 115 27.48 -0.24 -7.00
N ASN A 116 27.05 -0.27 -8.25
CA ASN A 116 27.59 -1.22 -9.22
C ASN A 116 28.90 -0.65 -9.79
N ALA A 117 30.02 -1.11 -9.27
CA ALA A 117 31.38 -0.77 -9.71
C ALA A 117 32.03 -1.90 -10.54
N GLY A 118 31.23 -2.90 -10.94
CA GLY A 118 31.69 -4.04 -11.73
C GLY A 118 32.40 -5.14 -10.90
N ARG A 119 32.31 -5.10 -9.57
CA ARG A 119 32.86 -6.13 -8.70
C ARG A 119 31.92 -7.33 -8.62
N PRO A 120 32.42 -8.56 -8.42
CA PRO A 120 31.55 -9.74 -8.25
C PRO A 120 30.50 -9.58 -7.13
N ALA A 121 30.87 -8.91 -6.03
CA ALA A 121 29.98 -8.64 -4.91
C ALA A 121 28.84 -7.66 -5.25
N ASP A 122 29.01 -6.79 -6.23
CA ASP A 122 28.02 -5.75 -6.54
C ASP A 122 26.72 -6.34 -7.09
N GLN A 123 26.81 -7.39 -7.91
CA GLN A 123 25.64 -8.10 -8.42
C GLN A 123 24.90 -8.82 -7.30
N TRP A 124 25.63 -9.46 -6.39
CA TRP A 124 25.05 -10.13 -5.23
C TRP A 124 24.37 -9.12 -4.28
N LEU A 125 25.00 -7.96 -4.02
CA LEU A 125 24.38 -6.90 -3.21
C LEU A 125 23.12 -6.32 -3.87
N ALA A 126 23.11 -6.14 -5.19
CA ALA A 126 21.90 -5.73 -5.92
C ALA A 126 20.77 -6.75 -5.77
N GLU A 127 21.10 -8.03 -5.73
CA GLU A 127 20.12 -9.09 -5.46
C GLU A 127 19.60 -9.02 -4.02
N VAL A 128 20.46 -8.77 -3.02
CA VAL A 128 20.03 -8.54 -1.63
C VAL A 128 19.04 -7.38 -1.55
N VAL A 129 19.33 -6.24 -2.18
CA VAL A 129 18.43 -5.07 -2.24
C VAL A 129 17.06 -5.45 -2.83
N ARG A 130 17.07 -6.15 -3.96
CA ARG A 130 15.84 -6.61 -4.63
C ARG A 130 15.00 -7.50 -3.73
N TRP A 131 15.63 -8.47 -3.06
CA TRP A 131 14.94 -9.38 -2.14
C TRP A 131 14.43 -8.66 -0.90
N THR A 132 15.20 -7.72 -0.34
CA THR A 132 14.74 -6.87 0.77
C THR A 132 13.45 -6.15 0.41
N TRP A 133 13.40 -5.51 -0.75
CA TRP A 133 12.18 -4.85 -1.21
C TRP A 133 11.03 -5.83 -1.39
N ARG A 134 11.22 -6.86 -2.21
CA ARG A 134 10.13 -7.75 -2.63
C ARG A 134 9.59 -8.64 -1.53
N VAL A 135 10.45 -9.11 -0.62
CA VAL A 135 10.07 -10.12 0.39
C VAL A 135 9.75 -9.49 1.73
N LYS A 136 10.43 -8.40 2.10
CA LYS A 136 10.27 -7.79 3.43
C LYS A 136 9.48 -6.50 3.40
N LEU A 137 9.88 -5.54 2.58
CA LEU A 137 9.43 -4.16 2.71
C LEU A 137 8.14 -3.86 1.96
N SER A 138 7.91 -4.42 0.77
CA SER A 138 6.76 -4.06 -0.05
C SER A 138 5.42 -4.32 0.66
N SER A 139 5.20 -5.53 1.15
CA SER A 139 3.96 -5.88 1.84
C SER A 139 3.81 -5.21 3.20
N HIS A 140 4.93 -5.00 3.93
CA HIS A 140 4.92 -4.30 5.20
C HIS A 140 4.49 -2.85 5.03
N LEU A 141 5.13 -2.11 4.11
CA LEU A 141 4.81 -0.70 3.85
C LEU A 141 3.42 -0.52 3.24
N GLU A 142 3.00 -1.43 2.36
CA GLU A 142 1.64 -1.41 1.82
C GLU A 142 0.59 -1.58 2.92
N THR A 143 0.79 -2.52 3.83
CA THR A 143 -0.11 -2.76 4.96
C THR A 143 -0.18 -1.55 5.90
N ASP A 144 0.98 -0.95 6.21
CA ASP A 144 1.09 0.25 7.04
C ASP A 144 0.34 1.44 6.40
N LEU A 145 0.61 1.71 5.12
CA LEU A 145 -0.04 2.80 4.39
C LEU A 145 -1.55 2.59 4.21
N PHE A 146 -2.00 1.38 3.97
CA PHE A 146 -3.43 1.08 3.94
C PHE A 146 -4.09 1.26 5.31
N GLY A 147 -3.39 0.93 6.39
CA GLY A 147 -3.84 1.21 7.76
C GLY A 147 -4.04 2.71 7.98
N GLN A 148 -3.04 3.52 7.64
CA GLN A 148 -3.08 4.98 7.76
C GLN A 148 -4.20 5.60 6.91
N LEU A 149 -4.33 5.16 5.65
CA LEU A 149 -5.39 5.65 4.76
C LEU A 149 -6.79 5.31 5.29
N ARG A 150 -6.96 4.12 5.83
CA ARG A 150 -8.24 3.68 6.43
C ARG A 150 -8.58 4.52 7.65
N GLU A 151 -7.66 4.67 8.59
CA GLU A 151 -7.87 5.44 9.82
C GLU A 151 -8.23 6.89 9.52
N SER A 152 -7.51 7.52 8.59
CA SER A 152 -7.81 8.88 8.13
C SER A 152 -9.21 8.95 7.48
N ALA A 153 -9.54 7.99 6.62
CA ALA A 153 -10.82 7.98 5.93
C ALA A 153 -12.01 7.73 6.88
N GLU A 154 -11.86 6.85 7.86
CA GLU A 154 -12.88 6.59 8.90
C GLU A 154 -13.09 7.83 9.77
N THR A 155 -12.01 8.50 10.17
CA THR A 155 -12.09 9.74 10.95
C THR A 155 -12.84 10.83 10.21
N GLU A 156 -12.52 11.06 8.93
CA GLU A 156 -13.23 12.04 8.11
C GLU A 156 -14.70 11.67 7.90
N ALA A 157 -15.00 10.40 7.65
CA ALA A 157 -16.39 9.94 7.48
C ALA A 157 -17.23 10.18 8.75
N ILE A 158 -16.67 9.93 9.94
CA ILE A 158 -17.34 10.21 11.21
C ILE A 158 -17.62 11.72 11.37
N GLN A 159 -16.66 12.57 11.02
CA GLN A 159 -16.84 14.03 11.09
C GLN A 159 -17.90 14.53 10.12
N VAL A 160 -17.93 14.00 8.89
CA VAL A 160 -18.97 14.33 7.90
C VAL A 160 -20.33 13.89 8.40
N PHE A 161 -20.45 12.66 8.91
CA PHE A 161 -21.67 12.14 9.48
C PHE A 161 -22.18 13.00 10.65
N ALA A 162 -21.30 13.36 11.58
CA ALA A 162 -21.64 14.19 12.73
C ALA A 162 -22.18 15.56 12.30
N ARG A 163 -21.55 16.21 11.31
CA ARG A 163 -22.03 17.49 10.75
C ARG A 163 -23.41 17.33 10.10
N ASN A 164 -23.57 16.34 9.25
CA ASN A 164 -24.86 16.10 8.58
C ASN A 164 -25.98 15.79 9.58
N LEU A 165 -25.71 15.01 10.62
CA LEU A 165 -26.67 14.72 11.67
C LEU A 165 -27.01 15.97 12.47
N HIS A 166 -26.02 16.81 12.82
CA HIS A 166 -26.25 18.09 13.47
C HIS A 166 -27.17 18.99 12.64
N ASP A 167 -26.89 19.14 11.35
CA ASP A 167 -27.68 19.98 10.45
C ASP A 167 -29.11 19.46 10.28
N LEU A 168 -29.30 18.14 10.21
CA LEU A 168 -30.61 17.52 10.17
C LEU A 168 -31.41 17.74 11.47
N LEU A 169 -30.76 17.57 12.63
CA LEU A 169 -31.43 17.74 13.93
C LEU A 169 -31.79 19.18 14.24
N LEU A 170 -31.02 20.14 13.73
CA LEU A 170 -31.26 21.57 13.88
C LEU A 170 -32.05 22.19 12.73
N ALA A 171 -32.47 21.39 11.74
CA ALA A 171 -33.35 21.86 10.66
C ALA A 171 -34.69 22.34 11.20
N ALA A 172 -35.27 23.33 10.54
CA ALA A 172 -36.57 23.87 10.91
C ALA A 172 -37.64 22.75 10.92
N PRO A 173 -38.51 22.71 11.94
CA PRO A 173 -39.59 21.71 12.01
C PRO A 173 -40.46 21.77 10.76
N ALA A 174 -40.82 20.62 10.20
CA ALA A 174 -41.66 20.54 9.02
C ALA A 174 -43.11 21.05 9.26
N GLY A 175 -43.45 21.31 10.52
CA GLY A 175 -44.83 21.70 10.94
C GLY A 175 -45.77 20.52 10.96
N PRO A 176 -47.07 20.74 11.26
CA PRO A 176 -48.05 19.71 11.33
C PRO A 176 -48.42 19.20 9.92
N ARG A 177 -47.68 18.25 9.41
CA ARG A 177 -47.86 17.61 8.10
C ARG A 177 -47.89 16.12 8.24
N CYS A 178 -48.70 15.46 7.38
CA CYS A 178 -48.60 14.02 7.25
C CYS A 178 -47.29 13.65 6.58
N THR A 179 -46.43 12.89 7.29
CA THR A 179 -45.09 12.53 6.82
C THR A 179 -45.00 11.03 6.61
N LEU A 180 -44.56 10.61 5.42
CA LEU A 180 -44.22 9.22 5.09
C LEU A 180 -42.72 9.07 5.15
N GLY A 181 -42.24 8.18 6.00
CA GLY A 181 -40.84 7.74 6.01
C GLY A 181 -40.68 6.51 5.09
N LEU A 182 -39.69 6.58 4.21
CA LEU A 182 -39.27 5.44 3.39
C LEU A 182 -37.84 5.07 3.81
N ASP A 183 -37.65 3.78 4.10
CA ASP A 183 -36.35 3.20 4.44
C ASP A 183 -35.79 2.41 3.23
#